data_aac355c195a02477c0a49a12d00a4c1e
#
_entry.id   aac355c195a02477c0a49a12d00a4c1e
#
_cell.length_a   1.000
_cell.length_b   1.000
_cell.length_c   1.000
_cell.angle_alpha   90.00
_cell.angle_beta   90.00
_cell.angle_gamma   90.00
#
_symmetry.space_group_name_H-M   'P 1'
#
loop_
_entity.id
_entity.type
_entity.pdbx_description
1 polymer ?
#
loop_
_entity_poly.entity_id
_entity_poly.type
_entity_poly.pdbx_seq_one_letter_code
_entity_poly.pdbx_strand_id
1 'polypeptide(L)'
;MTKATETLVEPLNIPGSLKGVRKNLYNLNLGYLALMKSVGEQDMVLARKVFKGVPGSVLEKIARAPYQVLVDIAQVITVTPVVRTDIPEAAWGMIAGVIDGELSTTDLGSYILSVSLR
;
A
#
# COMPACT_ATOMS: atom_id res chain seq x y z
N MET A 1 -27.23 20.36 -3.57
CA MET A 1 -27.02 19.66 -3.71
C MET A 1 -26.57 19.17 -3.66
N THR A 2 -26.28 19.28 -3.79
CA THR A 2 -25.86 18.72 -4.01
C THR A 2 -25.24 18.11 -3.70
N LYS A 3 -24.91 18.11 -3.28
CA LYS A 3 -24.14 17.36 -3.19
C LYS A 3 -24.21 16.17 -3.22
N ALA A 4 -24.76 15.98 -2.83
CA ALA A 4 -24.77 14.59 -2.95
C ALA A 4 -24.89 14.21 -4.29
N THR A 5 -25.64 14.92 -4.85
CA THR A 5 -25.66 14.64 -6.20
C THR A 5 -24.41 14.81 -6.82
N GLU A 6 -23.56 15.50 -6.20
CA GLU A 6 -22.31 15.70 -6.78
C GLU A 6 -21.65 14.42 -7.08
N THR A 7 -21.96 13.37 -6.41
CA THR A 7 -21.30 12.14 -6.74
C THR A 7 -21.64 11.67 -8.11
N LEU A 8 -22.80 11.98 -8.62
CA LEU A 8 -23.15 11.50 -9.94
C LEU A 8 -22.49 12.29 -11.03
N VAL A 9 -22.31 13.55 -10.78
CA VAL A 9 -21.69 14.39 -11.78
C VAL A 9 -20.21 14.26 -11.75
N GLU A 10 -19.70 13.90 -10.64
CA GLU A 10 -18.27 13.84 -10.49
C GLU A 10 -17.52 12.96 -11.41
N PRO A 11 -18.06 11.85 -11.89
CA PRO A 11 -17.29 11.06 -12.83
C PRO A 11 -16.79 11.86 -14.00
N LEU A 12 -17.44 12.95 -14.30
CA LEU A 12 -16.99 13.79 -15.37
C LEU A 12 -15.90 14.75 -14.94
N ASN A 13 -15.73 14.88 -13.64
CA ASN A 13 -14.72 15.76 -13.11
C ASN A 13 -13.48 14.92 -12.79
N ILE A 14 -12.67 14.69 -13.79
CA ILE A 14 -11.56 13.79 -13.68
C ILE A 14 -10.63 14.07 -12.51
N PRO A 15 -10.21 15.31 -12.24
CA PRO A 15 -9.33 15.56 -11.09
C PRO A 15 -9.94 15.13 -9.77
N GLY A 16 -11.22 15.34 -9.59
CA GLY A 16 -11.89 14.91 -8.38
C GLY A 16 -11.98 13.42 -8.27
N SER A 17 -12.29 12.75 -9.39
CA SER A 17 -12.33 11.30 -9.40
C SER A 17 -10.97 10.71 -9.09
N LEU A 18 -9.92 11.30 -9.64
CA LEU A 18 -8.59 10.83 -9.41
C LEU A 18 -8.19 10.96 -7.94
N LYS A 19 -8.58 12.08 -7.32
CA LYS A 19 -8.32 12.26 -5.89
C LYS A 19 -9.04 11.20 -5.07
N GLY A 20 -10.28 10.90 -5.41
CA GLY A 20 -11.05 9.88 -4.71
C GLY A 20 -10.42 8.52 -4.81
N VAL A 21 -9.93 8.16 -5.98
CA VAL A 21 -9.27 6.89 -6.20
C VAL A 21 -8.00 6.80 -5.35
N ARG A 22 -7.20 7.86 -5.35
CA ARG A 22 -5.97 7.86 -4.56
C ARG A 22 -6.26 7.72 -3.07
N LYS A 23 -7.28 8.42 -2.59
CA LYS A 23 -7.63 8.34 -1.18
C LYS A 23 -8.08 6.94 -0.83
N ASN A 24 -8.87 6.32 -1.68
CA ASN A 24 -9.35 4.97 -1.44
C ASN A 24 -8.21 3.96 -1.48
N LEU A 25 -7.27 4.13 -2.41
CA LEU A 25 -6.11 3.25 -2.47
C LEU A 25 -5.22 3.43 -1.24
N TYR A 26 -5.03 4.67 -0.80
CA TYR A 26 -4.27 4.92 0.41
C TYR A 26 -4.91 4.20 1.60
N ASN A 27 -6.22 4.35 1.77
CA ASN A 27 -6.91 3.73 2.89
C ASN A 27 -6.85 2.20 2.82
N LEU A 28 -7.01 1.64 1.63
CA LEU A 28 -6.94 0.20 1.45
C LEU A 28 -5.54 -0.32 1.74
N ASN A 29 -4.54 0.35 1.18
CA ASN A 29 -3.15 -0.09 1.35
C ASN A 29 -2.70 0.04 2.80
N LEU A 30 -3.05 1.15 3.46
CA LEU A 30 -2.69 1.33 4.85
C LEU A 30 -3.39 0.28 5.72
N GLY A 31 -4.68 0.04 5.46
CA GLY A 31 -5.42 -0.96 6.22
C GLY A 31 -4.81 -2.35 6.08
N TYR A 32 -4.37 -2.69 4.87
CA TYR A 32 -3.78 -4.00 4.62
C TYR A 32 -2.40 -4.12 5.29
N LEU A 33 -1.58 -3.08 5.19
CA LEU A 33 -0.28 -3.09 5.86
C LEU A 33 -0.44 -3.15 7.38
N ALA A 34 -1.40 -2.41 7.91
CA ALA A 34 -1.69 -2.44 9.34
C ALA A 34 -2.18 -3.82 9.79
N LEU A 35 -2.96 -4.49 8.94
CA LEU A 35 -3.42 -5.83 9.25
C LEU A 35 -2.24 -6.80 9.28
N MET A 36 -1.35 -6.71 8.29
CA MET A 36 -0.14 -7.54 8.27
C MET A 36 0.68 -7.33 9.53
N LYS A 37 0.83 -6.07 9.96
CA LYS A 37 1.57 -5.76 11.17
C LYS A 37 0.89 -6.38 12.40
N SER A 38 -0.40 -6.20 12.52
CA SER A 38 -1.15 -6.68 13.67
C SER A 38 -1.10 -8.21 13.76
N VAL A 39 -1.35 -8.90 12.67
CA VAL A 39 -1.32 -10.36 12.67
C VAL A 39 0.11 -10.85 12.92
N GLY A 40 1.09 -10.22 12.28
CA GLY A 40 2.48 -10.62 12.44
C GLY A 40 3.01 -10.44 13.85
N GLU A 41 2.56 -9.39 14.53
CA GLU A 41 2.96 -9.16 15.92
C GLU A 41 2.38 -10.21 16.85
N GLN A 42 1.20 -10.73 16.54
CA GLN A 42 0.57 -11.71 17.37
C GLN A 42 0.99 -13.13 17.05
N ASP A 43 1.14 -13.44 15.76
CA ASP A 43 1.44 -14.80 15.34
C ASP A 43 2.04 -14.77 13.93
N MET A 44 3.37 -14.79 13.86
CA MET A 44 4.05 -14.71 12.57
C MET A 44 3.80 -15.95 11.72
N VAL A 45 3.62 -17.11 12.34
CA VAL A 45 3.33 -18.34 11.59
C VAL A 45 1.99 -18.19 10.88
N LEU A 46 1.00 -17.65 11.59
CA LEU A 46 -0.30 -17.40 10.99
C LEU A 46 -0.21 -16.36 9.89
N ALA A 47 0.57 -15.30 10.13
CA ALA A 47 0.74 -14.23 9.15
C ALA A 47 1.27 -14.78 7.82
N ARG A 48 2.23 -15.68 7.88
CA ARG A 48 2.79 -16.28 6.66
C ARG A 48 1.76 -17.10 5.91
N LYS A 49 0.83 -17.71 6.62
CA LYS A 49 -0.23 -18.50 5.99
C LYS A 49 -1.31 -17.62 5.38
N VAL A 50 -1.64 -16.53 6.06
CA VAL A 50 -2.69 -15.62 5.60
C VAL A 50 -2.21 -14.78 4.42
N PHE A 51 -0.97 -14.30 4.48
CA PHE A 51 -0.42 -13.40 3.48
C PHE A 51 0.63 -14.13 2.62
N LYS A 52 0.21 -15.20 1.97
CA LYS A 52 1.12 -16.07 1.22
C LYS A 52 1.89 -15.36 0.12
N GLY A 53 1.31 -14.32 -0.46
CA GLY A 53 1.95 -13.61 -1.56
C GLY A 53 3.04 -12.66 -1.12
N VAL A 54 3.20 -12.47 0.18
CA VAL A 54 4.20 -11.55 0.71
C VAL A 54 5.39 -12.37 1.23
N PRO A 55 6.61 -12.04 0.81
CA PRO A 55 7.77 -12.78 1.31
C PRO A 55 7.84 -12.72 2.84
N GLY A 56 8.21 -13.84 3.45
CA GLY A 56 8.22 -13.92 4.91
C GLY A 56 9.13 -12.91 5.57
N SER A 57 10.27 -12.62 4.96
CA SER A 57 11.18 -11.61 5.52
C SER A 57 10.55 -10.22 5.52
N VAL A 58 9.75 -9.93 4.49
CA VAL A 58 9.06 -8.64 4.40
C VAL A 58 7.96 -8.56 5.47
N LEU A 59 7.22 -9.65 5.68
CA LEU A 59 6.22 -9.69 6.73
C LEU A 59 6.83 -9.40 8.10
N GLU A 60 8.01 -9.96 8.36
CA GLU A 60 8.68 -9.71 9.63
C GLU A 60 9.06 -8.25 9.79
N LYS A 61 9.52 -7.61 8.72
CA LYS A 61 9.86 -6.20 8.76
C LYS A 61 8.62 -5.34 8.97
N ILE A 62 7.53 -5.66 8.30
CA ILE A 62 6.27 -4.91 8.45
C ILE A 62 5.77 -5.05 9.88
N ALA A 63 5.85 -6.24 10.47
CA ALA A 63 5.40 -6.45 11.83
C ALA A 63 6.18 -5.61 12.83
N ARG A 64 7.45 -5.35 12.56
CA ARG A 64 8.30 -4.58 13.46
C ARG A 64 8.34 -3.09 13.13
N ALA A 65 7.83 -2.69 11.98
CA ALA A 65 7.92 -1.31 11.55
C ALA A 65 7.04 -0.40 12.41
N PRO A 66 7.49 0.82 12.69
CA PRO A 66 6.61 1.80 13.32
C PRO A 66 5.43 2.08 12.41
N TYR A 67 4.27 2.32 13.01
CA TYR A 67 3.05 2.57 12.23
C TYR A 67 3.23 3.73 11.25
N GLN A 68 3.95 4.78 11.66
CA GLN A 68 4.17 5.94 10.80
C GLN A 68 4.89 5.56 9.49
N VAL A 69 5.79 4.58 9.55
CA VAL A 69 6.49 4.13 8.35
C VAL A 69 5.49 3.49 7.39
N LEU A 70 4.52 2.74 7.90
CA LEU A 70 3.49 2.14 7.05
C LEU A 70 2.60 3.21 6.43
N VAL A 71 2.30 4.27 7.19
CA VAL A 71 1.56 5.41 6.66
C VAL A 71 2.33 6.04 5.50
N ASP A 72 3.63 6.26 5.69
CA ASP A 72 4.46 6.87 4.66
C ASP A 72 4.51 6.01 3.39
N ILE A 73 4.62 4.69 3.57
CA ILE A 73 4.63 3.77 2.43
C ILE A 73 3.27 3.82 1.71
N ALA A 74 2.17 3.79 2.45
CA ALA A 74 0.85 3.81 1.84
C ALA A 74 0.60 5.09 1.07
N GLN A 75 1.19 6.21 1.49
CA GLN A 75 1.02 7.47 0.80
C GLN A 75 1.63 7.49 -0.59
N VAL A 76 2.67 6.70 -0.83
CA VAL A 76 3.31 6.69 -2.14
C VAL A 76 2.81 5.57 -3.04
N ILE A 77 2.10 4.57 -2.51
CA ILE A 77 1.52 3.52 -3.33
C ILE A 77 0.08 3.94 -3.65
N THR A 78 -0.05 4.82 -4.65
CA THR A 78 -1.34 5.43 -4.95
C THR A 78 -1.94 4.97 -6.26
N VAL A 79 -1.30 4.02 -6.95
CA VAL A 79 -1.79 3.57 -8.25
C VAL A 79 -2.14 2.09 -8.30
N THR A 80 -1.83 1.34 -7.24
CA THR A 80 -2.15 -0.08 -7.22
C THR A 80 -2.35 -0.55 -5.78
N PRO A 81 -3.31 -1.45 -5.53
CA PRO A 81 -3.47 -1.99 -4.18
C PRO A 81 -2.36 -2.98 -3.86
N VAL A 82 -1.86 -2.97 -2.62
CA VAL A 82 -0.86 -3.95 -2.19
C VAL A 82 -1.47 -5.33 -2.00
N VAL A 83 -2.80 -5.43 -2.02
CA VAL A 83 -3.47 -6.71 -1.91
C VAL A 83 -3.43 -7.52 -3.19
N ARG A 84 -2.96 -6.94 -4.29
CA ARG A 84 -2.89 -7.66 -5.56
C ARG A 84 -1.99 -8.87 -5.44
N THR A 85 -2.42 -9.95 -6.09
CA THR A 85 -1.63 -11.18 -6.07
C THR A 85 -0.49 -11.14 -7.08
N ASP A 86 -0.57 -10.23 -8.04
CA ASP A 86 0.44 -10.13 -9.11
C ASP A 86 1.45 -9.01 -8.88
N ILE A 87 1.50 -8.47 -7.66
CA ILE A 87 2.49 -7.44 -7.40
C ILE A 87 3.88 -8.07 -7.44
N PRO A 88 4.83 -7.47 -8.15
CA PRO A 88 6.14 -8.09 -8.31
C PRO A 88 6.87 -8.23 -6.97
N GLU A 89 7.63 -9.30 -6.86
CA GLU A 89 8.41 -9.52 -5.66
C GLU A 89 9.39 -8.37 -5.41
N ALA A 90 9.88 -7.76 -6.47
CA ALA A 90 10.79 -6.61 -6.34
C ALA A 90 10.13 -5.44 -5.61
N ALA A 91 8.82 -5.27 -5.78
CA ALA A 91 8.11 -4.20 -5.06
C ALA A 91 8.12 -4.46 -3.57
N TRP A 92 7.95 -5.70 -3.15
CA TRP A 92 8.03 -6.06 -1.73
C TRP A 92 9.43 -5.79 -1.19
N GLY A 93 10.47 -6.07 -2.00
CA GLY A 93 11.84 -5.77 -1.61
C GLY A 93 12.08 -4.29 -1.40
N MET A 94 11.45 -3.44 -2.22
CA MET A 94 11.58 -2.00 -2.06
C MET A 94 10.82 -1.52 -0.82
N ILE A 95 9.66 -2.10 -0.53
CA ILE A 95 8.94 -1.77 0.70
C ILE A 95 9.83 -2.10 1.91
N ALA A 96 10.46 -3.27 1.88
CA ALA A 96 11.39 -3.64 2.94
C ALA A 96 12.55 -2.66 3.06
N GLY A 97 13.08 -2.20 1.93
CA GLY A 97 14.16 -1.21 1.93
C GLY A 97 13.76 0.10 2.57
N VAL A 98 12.52 0.54 2.36
CA VAL A 98 12.02 1.75 3.01
C VAL A 98 11.91 1.53 4.52
N ILE A 99 11.42 0.37 4.94
CA ILE A 99 11.31 0.05 6.37
C ILE A 99 12.69 0.06 7.02
N ASP A 100 13.68 -0.48 6.32
CA ASP A 100 15.05 -0.54 6.84
C ASP A 100 15.78 0.79 6.79
N GLY A 101 15.19 1.79 6.16
CA GLY A 101 15.83 3.10 6.03
C GLY A 101 16.85 3.16 4.90
N GLU A 102 16.89 2.15 4.04
CA GLU A 102 17.84 2.10 2.92
C GLU A 102 17.33 2.80 1.67
N LEU A 103 16.02 2.92 1.54
CA LEU A 103 15.40 3.58 0.40
C LEU A 103 14.46 4.65 0.89
N SER A 104 14.23 5.67 0.08
CA SER A 104 13.26 6.71 0.41
C SER A 104 11.88 6.31 -0.11
N THR A 105 10.85 6.94 0.45
CA THR A 105 9.50 6.72 -0.06
C THR A 105 9.37 7.25 -1.49
N THR A 106 10.16 8.26 -1.85
CA THR A 106 10.18 8.77 -3.23
C THR A 106 10.65 7.68 -4.19
N ASP A 107 11.69 6.93 -3.83
CA ASP A 107 12.19 5.84 -4.65
C ASP A 107 11.13 4.76 -4.82
N LEU A 108 10.44 4.41 -3.74
CA LEU A 108 9.38 3.42 -3.80
C LEU A 108 8.24 3.89 -4.70
N GLY A 109 7.83 5.14 -4.53
CA GLY A 109 6.74 5.69 -5.33
C GLY A 109 7.08 5.70 -6.81
N SER A 110 8.31 6.08 -7.15
CA SER A 110 8.74 6.08 -8.55
C SER A 110 8.75 4.68 -9.14
N TYR A 111 9.20 3.70 -8.38
CA TYR A 111 9.23 2.33 -8.85
C TYR A 111 7.80 1.82 -9.08
N ILE A 112 6.91 2.03 -8.13
CA ILE A 112 5.53 1.56 -8.23
C ILE A 112 4.85 2.19 -9.44
N LEU A 113 5.05 3.47 -9.66
CA LEU A 113 4.46 4.15 -10.80
C LEU A 113 5.00 3.56 -12.12
N SER A 114 6.29 3.35 -12.18
CA SER A 114 6.94 2.78 -13.36
C SER A 114 6.38 1.40 -13.71
N VAL A 115 6.21 0.55 -12.71
CA VAL A 115 5.69 -0.80 -12.92
C VAL A 115 4.22 -0.76 -13.31
N SER A 116 3.46 0.13 -12.72
CA SER A 116 2.03 0.21 -12.98
C SER A 116 1.69 0.73 -14.36
N LEU A 117 2.61 1.44 -14.97
CA LEU A 117 2.38 1.98 -16.31
C LEU A 117 2.78 0.99 -17.43
N ARG A 118 3.33 -0.15 -17.08
CA ARG A 118 3.67 -1.17 -18.08
C ARG A 118 2.41 -1.94 -18.55
#